data_89ef764b07d5d4321dd11adf4c26333a
#
_entry.id   89ef764b07d5d4321dd11adf4c26333a
#
_cell.length_a   1.000
_cell.length_b   1.000
_cell.length_c   1.000
_cell.angle_alpha   90.00
_cell.angle_beta   90.00
_cell.angle_gamma   90.00
#
_symmetry.space_group_name_H-M   'P 1'
#
loop_
_entity.id
_entity.type
_entity.pdbx_description
1 polymer ?
#
loop_
_entity_poly.entity_id
_entity_poly.type
_entity_poly.pdbx_seq_one_letter_code
_entity_poly.pdbx_strand_id
1 'polypeptide(L)'
;CDAYLHDSAPDWAAIDFDLLCSRCGYNLRLLPTPRCPECGLEFDWRALLAARYSASDFLFEYRWRDRPLRAWFKTMVRALRPWRFWRAVSLHERICPGPLVVMLLASPVVFAIVLHGFALLLAVACHYLDELLGQFGWGTSSTNLDIAVGVLGSIAYLPREAGIEYAIFPCAVLLALIGAGGMICVLRNTRGQRRIRRVQVLRVLAYSATPACVVGALLMPLLAAILAISMPQTFAVAILASLTMFVGPPLLLGSFLAVGLRRYLLIPRPWIVGLAAALVGHLSAWAIIMLVLLAFIMV
;
A
#
# COMPACT_ATOMS: atom_id res chain seq x y z
N CYS A 1 -20.08 -25.41 28.39
CA CYS A 1 -19.84 -24.79 29.75
C CYS A 1 -18.81 -23.65 29.72
N ASP A 2 -18.16 -23.37 28.60
CA ASP A 2 -17.08 -22.36 28.53
C ASP A 2 -17.55 -20.90 28.26
N ALA A 3 -18.83 -20.67 28.04
CA ALA A 3 -19.35 -19.33 27.71
C ALA A 3 -19.30 -18.34 28.88
N TYR A 4 -19.28 -18.80 30.11
CA TYR A 4 -19.26 -17.94 31.32
C TYR A 4 -17.88 -17.47 31.76
N LEU A 5 -16.79 -18.00 31.22
CA LEU A 5 -15.45 -17.63 31.60
C LEU A 5 -14.85 -16.47 30.80
N HIS A 6 -15.53 -16.00 29.75
CA HIS A 6 -15.03 -14.95 28.88
C HIS A 6 -15.29 -13.51 29.38
N ASP A 7 -16.28 -13.35 30.27
CA ASP A 7 -16.72 -12.02 30.74
C ASP A 7 -16.17 -11.62 32.11
N SER A 8 -15.48 -12.50 32.81
CA SER A 8 -14.91 -12.15 34.11
C SER A 8 -13.72 -11.22 33.96
N ALA A 9 -13.76 -10.10 34.68
CA ALA A 9 -12.63 -9.19 34.75
C ALA A 9 -11.38 -9.93 35.28
N PRO A 10 -10.20 -9.61 34.75
CA PRO A 10 -8.94 -10.20 35.25
C PRO A 10 -8.66 -9.80 36.70
N ASP A 11 -7.85 -10.57 37.38
CA ASP A 11 -7.31 -10.17 38.67
C ASP A 11 -6.40 -8.95 38.47
N TRP A 12 -6.94 -7.77 38.79
CA TRP A 12 -6.23 -6.51 38.62
C TRP A 12 -5.06 -6.34 39.59
N ALA A 13 -5.02 -7.10 40.69
CA ALA A 13 -3.91 -7.08 41.62
C ALA A 13 -2.65 -7.76 41.03
N ALA A 14 -2.86 -8.74 40.15
CA ALA A 14 -1.78 -9.45 39.45
C ALA A 14 -1.24 -8.68 38.22
N ILE A 15 -1.88 -7.55 37.84
CA ILE A 15 -1.50 -6.77 36.67
C ILE A 15 -0.92 -5.43 37.12
N ASP A 16 0.40 -5.27 36.99
CA ASP A 16 1.18 -4.08 37.40
C ASP A 16 1.39 -3.05 36.28
N PHE A 17 0.82 -3.28 35.11
CA PHE A 17 0.97 -2.43 33.95
C PHE A 17 -0.34 -1.82 33.43
N ASP A 18 -0.23 -0.71 32.69
CA ASP A 18 -1.35 -0.11 31.99
C ASP A 18 -1.83 -0.98 30.84
N LEU A 19 -3.11 -1.32 30.86
CA LEU A 19 -3.80 -2.05 29.80
C LEU A 19 -4.54 -1.06 28.90
N LEU A 20 -3.88 -0.65 27.83
CA LEU A 20 -4.44 0.40 26.95
C LEU A 20 -5.38 -0.19 25.89
N CYS A 21 -6.49 0.47 25.68
CA CYS A 21 -7.40 0.15 24.57
C CYS A 21 -6.64 0.20 23.25
N SER A 22 -6.68 -0.89 22.50
CA SER A 22 -5.98 -1.01 21.22
C SER A 22 -6.46 0.02 20.19
N ARG A 23 -7.69 0.53 20.30
CA ARG A 23 -8.27 1.47 19.37
C ARG A 23 -8.02 2.92 19.74
N CYS A 24 -8.33 3.34 20.98
CA CYS A 24 -8.27 4.74 21.39
C CYS A 24 -7.13 5.06 22.37
N GLY A 25 -6.53 4.04 23.01
CA GLY A 25 -5.49 4.23 24.01
C GLY A 25 -6.01 4.55 25.42
N TYR A 26 -7.33 4.47 25.66
CA TYR A 26 -7.90 4.61 27.01
C TYR A 26 -7.38 3.47 27.90
N ASN A 27 -7.06 3.78 29.17
CA ASN A 27 -6.63 2.77 30.13
C ASN A 27 -7.85 1.92 30.56
N LEU A 28 -7.80 0.62 30.25
CA LEU A 28 -8.88 -0.33 30.51
C LEU A 28 -8.77 -0.99 31.90
N ARG A 29 -7.73 -0.64 32.68
CA ARG A 29 -7.52 -1.20 34.00
C ARG A 29 -8.69 -0.86 34.91
N LEU A 30 -9.10 -1.82 35.71
CA LEU A 30 -10.21 -1.70 36.68
C LEU A 30 -11.61 -1.54 36.05
N LEU A 31 -11.76 -1.74 34.75
CA LEU A 31 -13.11 -1.74 34.16
C LEU A 31 -13.86 -3.02 34.54
N PRO A 32 -15.16 -2.89 34.89
CA PRO A 32 -15.99 -4.04 35.27
C PRO A 32 -16.46 -4.83 34.05
N THR A 33 -16.49 -4.20 32.87
CA THR A 33 -17.02 -4.81 31.64
C THR A 33 -15.97 -4.79 30.52
N PRO A 34 -15.96 -5.81 29.61
CA PRO A 34 -15.01 -5.89 28.50
C PRO A 34 -15.40 -4.93 27.35
N ARG A 35 -15.72 -3.68 27.67
CA ARG A 35 -16.08 -2.65 26.71
C ARG A 35 -15.40 -1.33 27.08
N CYS A 36 -14.72 -0.74 26.09
CA CYS A 36 -14.08 0.55 26.28
C CYS A 36 -15.13 1.69 26.40
N PRO A 37 -15.14 2.48 27.46
CA PRO A 37 -16.12 3.57 27.65
C PRO A 37 -15.94 4.71 26.64
N GLU A 38 -14.71 4.92 26.15
CA GLU A 38 -14.39 6.02 25.25
C GLU A 38 -14.72 5.76 23.78
N CYS A 39 -14.49 4.55 23.28
CA CYS A 39 -14.68 4.24 21.86
C CYS A 39 -15.68 3.11 21.58
N GLY A 40 -16.26 2.52 22.65
CA GLY A 40 -17.24 1.46 22.56
C GLY A 40 -16.70 0.13 22.00
N LEU A 41 -15.35 -0.04 21.91
CA LEU A 41 -14.76 -1.29 21.44
C LEU A 41 -15.03 -2.39 22.47
N GLU A 42 -15.68 -3.46 22.04
CA GLU A 42 -15.81 -4.70 22.80
C GLU A 42 -14.56 -5.56 22.57
N PHE A 43 -14.08 -6.20 23.62
CA PHE A 43 -12.87 -7.00 23.59
C PHE A 43 -12.96 -8.14 24.60
N ASP A 44 -12.18 -9.19 24.35
CA ASP A 44 -11.98 -10.28 25.31
C ASP A 44 -10.74 -9.99 26.13
N TRP A 45 -10.83 -10.06 27.45
CA TRP A 45 -9.72 -9.85 28.38
C TRP A 45 -8.56 -10.80 28.13
N ARG A 46 -8.82 -12.08 27.87
CA ARG A 46 -7.80 -13.08 27.60
C ARG A 46 -7.09 -12.79 26.30
N ALA A 47 -7.85 -12.48 25.25
CA ALA A 47 -7.28 -12.13 23.95
C ALA A 47 -6.45 -10.84 24.02
N LEU A 48 -6.89 -9.84 24.80
CA LEU A 48 -6.18 -8.58 24.97
C LEU A 48 -4.85 -8.77 25.72
N LEU A 49 -4.84 -9.58 26.80
CA LEU A 49 -3.65 -9.91 27.56
C LEU A 49 -2.69 -10.81 26.76
N ALA A 50 -3.21 -11.83 26.08
CA ALA A 50 -2.41 -12.71 25.26
C ALA A 50 -1.76 -11.95 24.07
N ALA A 51 -2.47 -11.03 23.45
CA ALA A 51 -1.96 -10.23 22.33
C ALA A 51 -0.77 -9.31 22.72
N ARG A 52 -0.63 -8.96 24.00
CA ARG A 52 0.53 -8.22 24.49
C ARG A 52 1.82 -9.03 24.37
N TYR A 53 1.73 -10.34 24.55
CA TYR A 53 2.86 -11.28 24.54
C TYR A 53 3.01 -12.01 23.19
N SER A 54 1.95 -12.04 22.38
CA SER A 54 1.98 -12.65 21.06
C SER A 54 2.41 -11.64 20.00
N ALA A 55 3.50 -11.94 19.31
CA ALA A 55 3.92 -11.22 18.13
C ALA A 55 3.68 -12.12 16.91
N SER A 56 2.94 -11.63 15.92
CA SER A 56 2.75 -12.37 14.67
C SER A 56 4.08 -12.58 13.95
N ASP A 57 4.52 -13.82 13.78
CA ASP A 57 5.81 -14.20 13.17
C ASP A 57 5.98 -13.75 11.71
N PHE A 58 4.91 -13.31 11.09
CA PHE A 58 4.94 -12.90 9.69
C PHE A 58 5.00 -11.39 9.48
N LEU A 59 4.74 -10.58 10.52
CA LEU A 59 4.75 -9.13 10.39
C LEU A 59 6.18 -8.58 10.41
N PHE A 60 6.49 -7.74 9.42
CA PHE A 60 7.79 -7.10 9.27
C PHE A 60 8.22 -6.36 10.55
N GLU A 61 7.29 -5.68 11.21
CA GLU A 61 7.55 -4.86 12.39
C GLU A 61 8.15 -5.62 13.58
N TYR A 62 8.00 -6.96 13.65
CA TYR A 62 8.56 -7.76 14.73
C TYR A 62 9.87 -8.47 14.36
N ARG A 63 10.11 -8.74 13.08
CA ARG A 63 11.25 -9.52 12.60
C ARG A 63 12.27 -8.71 11.79
N TRP A 64 12.09 -7.38 11.69
CA TRP A 64 12.93 -6.55 10.83
C TRP A 64 14.40 -6.49 11.28
N ARG A 65 14.70 -6.68 12.59
CA ARG A 65 16.07 -6.68 13.12
C ARG A 65 16.83 -7.95 12.80
N ASP A 66 16.15 -9.10 12.85
CA ASP A 66 16.81 -10.41 12.70
C ASP A 66 17.05 -10.73 11.21
N ARG A 67 16.00 -10.60 10.40
CA ARG A 67 16.02 -10.98 8.96
C ARG A 67 15.14 -10.02 8.15
N PRO A 68 15.60 -8.77 7.87
CA PRO A 68 14.76 -7.72 7.33
C PRO A 68 14.16 -8.06 5.95
N LEU A 69 14.98 -8.57 5.02
CA LEU A 69 14.52 -8.91 3.67
C LEU A 69 13.52 -10.07 3.67
N ARG A 70 13.80 -11.12 4.45
CA ARG A 70 12.88 -12.27 4.56
C ARG A 70 11.57 -11.88 5.23
N ALA A 71 11.63 -11.07 6.28
CA ALA A 71 10.44 -10.57 6.97
C ALA A 71 9.61 -9.69 6.06
N TRP A 72 10.25 -8.78 5.32
CA TRP A 72 9.59 -7.92 4.34
C TRP A 72 8.89 -8.74 3.27
N PHE A 73 9.59 -9.68 2.64
CA PHE A 73 9.04 -10.54 1.59
C PHE A 73 7.87 -11.39 2.09
N LYS A 74 8.02 -12.02 3.28
CA LYS A 74 6.96 -12.83 3.90
C LYS A 74 5.70 -12.01 4.19
N THR A 75 5.88 -10.78 4.68
CA THR A 75 4.78 -9.85 4.94
C THR A 75 4.12 -9.44 3.63
N MET A 76 4.91 -9.03 2.64
CA MET A 76 4.44 -8.57 1.33
C MET A 76 3.61 -9.64 0.61
N VAL A 77 4.13 -10.88 0.51
CA VAL A 77 3.40 -11.99 -0.13
C VAL A 77 2.05 -12.28 0.55
N ARG A 78 1.99 -12.19 1.89
CA ARG A 78 0.73 -12.33 2.60
C ARG A 78 -0.20 -11.15 2.39
N ALA A 79 0.33 -9.93 2.34
CA ALA A 79 -0.42 -8.70 2.14
C ALA A 79 -1.00 -8.58 0.72
N LEU A 80 -0.45 -9.30 -0.29
CA LEU A 80 -1.07 -9.44 -1.61
C LEU A 80 -2.49 -10.04 -1.56
N ARG A 81 -2.81 -10.77 -0.49
CA ARG A 81 -4.16 -11.24 -0.20
C ARG A 81 -4.76 -10.44 0.97
N PRO A 82 -5.15 -9.17 0.78
CA PRO A 82 -5.45 -8.24 1.85
C PRO A 82 -6.54 -8.74 2.79
N TRP A 83 -7.52 -9.46 2.25
CA TRP A 83 -8.62 -10.01 3.03
C TRP A 83 -8.18 -11.06 4.06
N ARG A 84 -7.26 -11.95 3.68
CA ARG A 84 -6.70 -12.97 4.58
C ARG A 84 -5.69 -12.35 5.54
N PHE A 85 -4.88 -11.42 5.05
CA PHE A 85 -3.88 -10.71 5.84
C PHE A 85 -4.53 -9.99 7.03
N TRP A 86 -5.52 -9.13 6.76
CA TRP A 86 -6.18 -8.35 7.81
C TRP A 86 -7.08 -9.15 8.76
N ARG A 87 -7.41 -10.41 8.43
CA ARG A 87 -8.01 -11.33 9.39
C ARG A 87 -7.01 -11.89 10.38
N ALA A 88 -5.76 -12.07 9.95
CA ALA A 88 -4.70 -12.65 10.76
C ALA A 88 -4.02 -11.60 11.65
N VAL A 89 -4.17 -10.30 11.35
CA VAL A 89 -3.59 -9.20 12.14
C VAL A 89 -4.57 -8.78 13.22
N SER A 90 -4.20 -9.00 14.47
CA SER A 90 -5.02 -8.56 15.60
C SER A 90 -4.88 -7.07 15.86
N LEU A 91 -6.00 -6.41 16.21
CA LEU A 91 -6.01 -5.01 16.64
C LEU A 91 -5.24 -4.82 17.95
N HIS A 92 -5.17 -5.87 18.77
CA HIS A 92 -4.57 -5.84 20.11
C HIS A 92 -3.04 -6.02 20.11
N GLU A 93 -2.46 -6.47 18.98
CA GLU A 93 -1.00 -6.64 18.85
C GLU A 93 -0.28 -5.30 18.99
N ARG A 94 0.86 -5.33 19.68
CA ARG A 94 1.74 -4.17 19.84
C ARG A 94 2.16 -3.63 18.47
N ILE A 95 2.12 -2.32 18.29
CA ILE A 95 2.54 -1.66 17.05
C ILE A 95 3.92 -1.05 17.24
N CYS A 96 4.84 -1.38 16.33
CA CYS A 96 6.18 -0.81 16.29
C CYS A 96 6.27 0.22 15.15
N PRO A 97 6.19 1.54 15.42
CA PRO A 97 6.08 2.56 14.37
C PRO A 97 7.35 2.66 13.51
N GLY A 98 8.54 2.52 14.08
CA GLY A 98 9.81 2.65 13.35
C GLY A 98 9.90 1.73 12.12
N PRO A 99 9.77 0.41 12.26
CA PRO A 99 9.76 -0.51 11.13
C PRO A 99 8.66 -0.22 10.10
N LEU A 100 7.48 0.25 10.53
CA LEU A 100 6.40 0.61 9.63
C LEU A 100 6.76 1.83 8.76
N VAL A 101 7.44 2.81 9.34
CA VAL A 101 7.96 3.96 8.59
C VAL A 101 9.02 3.49 7.59
N VAL A 102 9.95 2.63 8.00
CA VAL A 102 10.95 2.06 7.07
C VAL A 102 10.27 1.32 5.92
N MET A 103 9.27 0.51 6.20
CA MET A 103 8.51 -0.21 5.18
C MET A 103 7.80 0.74 4.22
N LEU A 104 7.21 1.81 4.75
CA LEU A 104 6.52 2.83 3.95
C LEU A 104 7.50 3.58 3.04
N LEU A 105 8.65 4.00 3.56
CA LEU A 105 9.69 4.69 2.79
C LEU A 105 10.37 3.78 1.76
N ALA A 106 10.45 2.48 2.02
CA ALA A 106 10.99 1.51 1.07
C ALA A 106 10.02 1.22 -0.09
N SER A 107 8.70 1.41 0.10
CA SER A 107 7.69 1.09 -0.91
C SER A 107 7.91 1.78 -2.27
N PRO A 108 8.24 3.10 -2.35
CA PRO A 108 8.54 3.76 -3.63
C PRO A 108 9.80 3.21 -4.32
N VAL A 109 10.82 2.87 -3.55
CA VAL A 109 12.07 2.30 -4.08
C VAL A 109 11.80 0.93 -4.68
N VAL A 110 11.06 0.09 -3.96
CA VAL A 110 10.64 -1.23 -4.45
C VAL A 110 9.76 -1.09 -5.70
N PHE A 111 8.83 -0.13 -5.71
CA PHE A 111 8.01 0.18 -6.88
C PHE A 111 8.90 0.49 -8.09
N ALA A 112 9.87 1.39 -7.96
CA ALA A 112 10.78 1.76 -9.04
C ALA A 112 11.59 0.55 -9.55
N ILE A 113 12.20 -0.23 -8.65
CA ILE A 113 13.00 -1.41 -9.02
C ILE A 113 12.13 -2.44 -9.77
N VAL A 114 10.94 -2.75 -9.26
CA VAL A 114 10.05 -3.73 -9.88
C VAL A 114 9.53 -3.22 -11.22
N LEU A 115 9.14 -1.95 -11.31
CA LEU A 115 8.64 -1.33 -12.53
C LEU A 115 9.68 -1.41 -13.65
N HIS A 116 10.90 -0.91 -13.39
CA HIS A 116 11.95 -0.87 -14.40
C HIS A 116 12.45 -2.28 -14.77
N GLY A 117 12.66 -3.13 -13.77
CA GLY A 117 13.10 -4.51 -14.02
C GLY A 117 12.08 -5.30 -14.82
N PHE A 118 10.79 -5.15 -14.54
CA PHE A 118 9.74 -5.85 -15.29
C PHE A 118 9.52 -5.26 -16.69
N ALA A 119 9.59 -3.93 -16.84
CA ALA A 119 9.52 -3.28 -18.15
C ALA A 119 10.68 -3.73 -19.07
N LEU A 120 11.89 -3.81 -18.51
CA LEU A 120 13.06 -4.31 -19.24
C LEU A 120 12.87 -5.78 -19.66
N LEU A 121 12.38 -6.63 -18.76
CA LEU A 121 12.10 -8.05 -19.05
C LEU A 121 11.09 -8.18 -20.19
N LEU A 122 10.00 -7.39 -20.15
CA LEU A 122 8.99 -7.39 -21.22
C LEU A 122 9.55 -6.87 -22.54
N ALA A 123 10.35 -5.81 -22.53
CA ALA A 123 10.99 -5.27 -23.73
C ALA A 123 11.87 -6.30 -24.41
N VAL A 124 12.70 -6.99 -23.63
CA VAL A 124 13.55 -8.08 -24.11
C VAL A 124 12.70 -9.24 -24.66
N ALA A 125 11.66 -9.65 -23.95
CA ALA A 125 10.76 -10.71 -24.39
C ALA A 125 10.05 -10.36 -25.71
N CYS A 126 9.57 -9.12 -25.85
CA CYS A 126 8.95 -8.65 -27.11
C CYS A 126 9.95 -8.64 -28.27
N HIS A 127 11.17 -8.19 -28.02
CA HIS A 127 12.22 -8.19 -29.05
C HIS A 127 12.55 -9.61 -29.56
N TYR A 128 12.76 -10.57 -28.64
CA TYR A 128 12.99 -11.96 -29.05
C TYR A 128 11.79 -12.60 -29.75
N LEU A 129 10.57 -12.24 -29.34
CA LEU A 129 9.37 -12.73 -30.00
C LEU A 129 9.26 -12.23 -31.44
N ASP A 130 9.59 -10.95 -31.69
CA ASP A 130 9.60 -10.36 -33.02
C ASP A 130 10.62 -11.04 -33.92
N GLU A 131 11.82 -11.27 -33.41
CA GLU A 131 12.89 -11.97 -34.13
C GLU A 131 12.49 -13.41 -34.49
N LEU A 132 11.86 -14.13 -33.54
CA LEU A 132 11.37 -15.48 -33.75
C LEU A 132 10.26 -15.52 -34.82
N LEU A 133 9.27 -14.65 -34.75
CA LEU A 133 8.17 -14.55 -35.71
C LEU A 133 8.68 -14.22 -37.12
N GLY A 134 9.68 -13.32 -37.20
CA GLY A 134 10.37 -13.00 -38.44
C GLY A 134 11.01 -14.22 -39.13
N GLN A 135 11.63 -15.13 -38.35
CA GLN A 135 12.25 -16.35 -38.86
C GLN A 135 11.22 -17.34 -39.48
N PHE A 136 9.98 -17.36 -38.98
CA PHE A 136 8.91 -18.21 -39.48
C PHE A 136 8.13 -17.58 -40.65
N GLY A 137 8.51 -16.40 -41.12
CA GLY A 137 7.81 -15.71 -42.21
C GLY A 137 6.43 -15.18 -41.78
N TRP A 138 6.11 -15.24 -40.49
CA TRP A 138 4.88 -14.67 -39.91
C TRP A 138 5.12 -13.22 -39.47
N GLY A 139 5.80 -12.47 -40.34
CA GLY A 139 6.01 -11.04 -40.08
C GLY A 139 4.66 -10.35 -39.85
N THR A 140 4.29 -10.26 -38.59
CA THR A 140 3.32 -9.24 -38.18
C THR A 140 3.86 -7.93 -38.71
N SER A 141 3.00 -7.08 -39.32
CA SER A 141 3.46 -5.75 -39.72
C SER A 141 4.23 -5.19 -38.51
N SER A 142 5.55 -5.14 -38.64
CA SER A 142 6.57 -4.97 -37.57
C SER A 142 6.35 -3.79 -36.63
N THR A 143 5.47 -2.89 -37.03
CA THR A 143 5.17 -1.62 -36.38
C THR A 143 4.61 -1.73 -34.96
N ASN A 144 3.72 -2.72 -34.68
CA ASN A 144 3.06 -2.76 -33.36
C ASN A 144 3.97 -3.34 -32.26
N LEU A 145 4.78 -4.34 -32.62
CA LEU A 145 5.72 -4.95 -31.65
C LEU A 145 6.91 -4.02 -31.41
N ASP A 146 7.40 -3.33 -32.44
CA ASP A 146 8.43 -2.29 -32.32
C ASP A 146 7.96 -1.14 -31.43
N ILE A 147 6.68 -0.76 -31.52
CA ILE A 147 6.11 0.25 -30.64
C ILE A 147 6.05 -0.26 -29.20
N ALA A 148 5.65 -1.52 -28.99
CA ALA A 148 5.63 -2.09 -27.64
C ALA A 148 7.06 -2.12 -27.04
N VAL A 149 8.06 -2.52 -27.83
CA VAL A 149 9.48 -2.46 -27.45
C VAL A 149 9.91 -1.02 -27.15
N GLY A 150 9.52 -0.06 -27.99
CA GLY A 150 9.81 1.36 -27.78
C GLY A 150 9.20 1.93 -26.51
N VAL A 151 7.90 1.64 -26.27
CA VAL A 151 7.19 2.08 -25.06
C VAL A 151 7.78 1.43 -23.80
N LEU A 152 8.02 0.13 -23.82
CA LEU A 152 8.62 -0.57 -22.68
C LEU A 152 10.09 -0.16 -22.48
N GLY A 153 10.81 0.05 -23.57
CA GLY A 153 12.17 0.58 -23.57
C GLY A 153 12.22 1.97 -22.96
N SER A 154 11.30 2.86 -23.32
CA SER A 154 11.23 4.19 -22.69
C SER A 154 10.99 4.10 -21.19
N ILE A 155 10.11 3.21 -20.72
CA ILE A 155 9.91 2.96 -19.28
C ILE A 155 11.18 2.37 -18.63
N ALA A 156 11.90 1.47 -19.32
CA ALA A 156 13.07 0.79 -18.79
C ALA A 156 14.35 1.67 -18.85
N TYR A 157 14.48 2.52 -19.89
CA TYR A 157 15.70 3.32 -20.17
C TYR A 157 15.56 4.81 -19.85
N LEU A 158 14.36 5.27 -19.44
CA LEU A 158 14.14 6.64 -18.93
C LEU A 158 15.30 7.22 -18.08
N PRO A 159 16.12 6.36 -17.49
CA PRO A 159 17.21 6.76 -16.61
C PRO A 159 18.44 7.36 -17.22
N ARG A 160 18.66 7.21 -18.46
CA ARG A 160 20.00 7.50 -19.00
C ARG A 160 20.29 8.99 -19.24
N GLU A 161 19.24 9.77 -19.46
CA GLU A 161 19.39 11.19 -19.83
C GLU A 161 18.84 12.19 -18.78
N ALA A 162 17.99 11.76 -17.86
CA ALA A 162 17.36 12.66 -16.88
C ALA A 162 17.34 12.07 -15.46
N GLY A 163 18.41 12.26 -14.71
CA GLY A 163 18.50 11.90 -13.28
C GLY A 163 17.36 12.46 -12.41
N ILE A 164 16.67 13.51 -12.90
CA ILE A 164 15.52 14.15 -12.26
C ILE A 164 14.28 13.27 -12.36
N GLU A 165 14.03 12.61 -13.50
CA GLU A 165 12.83 11.80 -13.72
C GLU A 165 12.77 10.56 -12.82
N TYR A 166 13.91 9.98 -12.45
CA TYR A 166 13.97 8.87 -11.49
C TYR A 166 13.49 9.25 -10.10
N ALA A 167 13.82 10.45 -9.67
CA ALA A 167 13.40 10.95 -8.38
C ALA A 167 11.93 11.31 -8.37
N ILE A 168 11.36 11.75 -9.50
CA ILE A 168 9.97 12.22 -9.58
C ILE A 168 8.98 11.09 -9.24
N PHE A 169 9.12 9.90 -9.82
CA PHE A 169 8.18 8.81 -9.57
C PHE A 169 8.18 8.30 -8.12
N PRO A 170 9.32 7.94 -7.51
CA PRO A 170 9.36 7.58 -6.10
C PRO A 170 8.86 8.70 -5.18
N CYS A 171 9.19 9.96 -5.49
CA CYS A 171 8.70 11.11 -4.75
C CYS A 171 7.18 11.26 -4.89
N ALA A 172 6.62 11.08 -6.09
CA ALA A 172 5.17 11.11 -6.31
C ALA A 172 4.46 10.05 -5.49
N VAL A 173 4.96 8.81 -5.49
CA VAL A 173 4.40 7.72 -4.70
C VAL A 173 4.49 8.05 -3.21
N LEU A 174 5.62 8.54 -2.72
CA LEU A 174 5.79 8.91 -1.32
C LEU A 174 4.84 10.03 -0.90
N LEU A 175 4.75 11.09 -1.70
CA LEU A 175 3.82 12.21 -1.46
C LEU A 175 2.36 11.76 -1.48
N ALA A 176 1.99 10.86 -2.42
CA ALA A 176 0.65 10.28 -2.47
C ALA A 176 0.33 9.48 -1.20
N LEU A 177 1.28 8.71 -0.67
CA LEU A 177 1.12 7.96 0.57
C LEU A 177 0.99 8.87 1.78
N ILE A 178 1.80 9.94 1.86
CA ILE A 178 1.72 10.94 2.93
C ILE A 178 0.36 11.66 2.88
N GLY A 179 -0.08 12.10 1.69
CA GLY A 179 -1.36 12.74 1.47
C GLY A 179 -2.54 11.85 1.85
N ALA A 180 -2.51 10.57 1.44
CA ALA A 180 -3.54 9.59 1.82
C ALA A 180 -3.59 9.36 3.34
N GLY A 181 -2.45 9.24 4.00
CA GLY A 181 -2.35 9.11 5.45
C GLY A 181 -2.86 10.35 6.17
N GLY A 182 -2.49 11.54 5.68
CA GLY A 182 -2.96 12.83 6.18
C GLY A 182 -4.49 12.96 6.10
N MET A 183 -5.07 12.64 4.95
CA MET A 183 -6.52 12.66 4.77
C MET A 183 -7.24 11.71 5.73
N ILE A 184 -6.77 10.49 5.90
CA ILE A 184 -7.38 9.55 6.88
C ILE A 184 -7.32 10.14 8.29
N CYS A 185 -6.21 10.81 8.66
CA CYS A 185 -6.08 11.47 9.96
C CYS A 185 -7.03 12.66 10.13
N VAL A 186 -7.22 13.48 9.09
CA VAL A 186 -8.13 14.65 9.10
C VAL A 186 -9.59 14.21 9.21
N LEU A 187 -10.00 13.20 8.45
CA LEU A 187 -11.37 12.64 8.53
C LEU A 187 -11.71 12.13 9.93
N ARG A 188 -10.72 11.71 10.69
CA ARG A 188 -10.87 11.33 12.10
C ARG A 188 -11.26 12.51 12.99
N ASN A 189 -10.62 13.66 12.80
CA ASN A 189 -10.86 14.86 13.64
C ASN A 189 -12.25 15.45 13.43
N THR A 190 -12.76 15.41 12.19
CA THR A 190 -14.08 15.95 11.84
C THR A 190 -15.24 15.10 12.34
N ARG A 191 -15.04 13.80 12.58
CA ARG A 191 -16.13 12.88 12.94
C ARG A 191 -16.24 12.57 14.45
N GLY A 192 -15.39 13.13 15.32
CA GLY A 192 -15.54 13.10 16.79
C GLY A 192 -15.79 11.72 17.48
N GLN A 193 -16.30 10.74 16.76
CA GLN A 193 -16.91 9.53 17.32
C GLN A 193 -16.00 8.31 17.45
N ARG A 194 -14.80 8.31 16.84
CA ARG A 194 -13.94 7.12 16.89
C ARG A 194 -12.47 7.53 17.05
N ARG A 195 -11.97 7.52 18.28
CA ARG A 195 -10.58 7.82 18.63
C ARG A 195 -9.62 6.71 18.15
N ILE A 196 -9.30 6.68 16.85
CA ILE A 196 -8.33 5.74 16.26
C ILE A 196 -6.92 6.30 16.46
N ARG A 197 -5.98 5.50 16.95
CA ARG A 197 -4.58 5.92 17.16
C ARG A 197 -3.89 6.11 15.80
N ARG A 198 -3.09 7.18 15.66
CA ARG A 198 -2.33 7.49 14.43
C ARG A 198 -1.43 6.32 13.98
N VAL A 199 -0.85 5.60 14.95
CA VAL A 199 0.00 4.43 14.66
C VAL A 199 -0.76 3.28 13.97
N GLN A 200 -2.07 3.16 14.18
CA GLN A 200 -2.89 2.16 13.49
C GLN A 200 -3.15 2.55 12.04
N VAL A 201 -3.34 3.86 11.79
CA VAL A 201 -3.44 4.40 10.42
C VAL A 201 -2.13 4.16 9.69
N LEU A 202 -0.99 4.41 10.34
CA LEU A 202 0.34 4.14 9.79
C LEU A 202 0.50 2.65 9.44
N ARG A 203 0.05 1.75 10.33
CA ARG A 203 0.08 0.29 10.08
C ARG A 203 -0.74 -0.09 8.84
N VAL A 204 -1.97 0.42 8.74
CA VAL A 204 -2.83 0.16 7.56
C VAL A 204 -2.18 0.73 6.31
N LEU A 205 -1.64 1.94 6.36
CA LEU A 205 -1.00 2.57 5.21
C LEU A 205 0.22 1.78 4.75
N ALA A 206 1.14 1.42 5.65
CA ALA A 206 2.37 0.70 5.31
C ALA A 206 2.09 -0.67 4.68
N TYR A 207 1.18 -1.45 5.27
CA TYR A 207 0.86 -2.78 4.77
C TYR A 207 -0.09 -2.78 3.56
N SER A 208 -0.75 -1.68 3.25
CA SER A 208 -1.53 -1.52 2.02
C SER A 208 -0.70 -0.95 0.88
N ALA A 209 0.21 -0.03 1.18
CA ALA A 209 1.05 0.64 0.18
C ALA A 209 2.00 -0.32 -0.52
N THR A 210 2.73 -1.14 0.24
CA THR A 210 3.75 -2.02 -0.34
C THR A 210 3.18 -2.99 -1.38
N PRO A 211 2.13 -3.79 -1.10
CA PRO A 211 1.54 -4.67 -2.12
C PRO A 211 0.88 -3.89 -3.26
N ALA A 212 0.27 -2.71 -3.00
CA ALA A 212 -0.28 -1.88 -4.07
C ALA A 212 0.81 -1.37 -5.02
N CYS A 213 1.97 -0.97 -4.48
CA CYS A 213 3.13 -0.58 -5.29
C CYS A 213 3.65 -1.74 -6.15
N VAL A 214 3.81 -2.94 -5.58
CA VAL A 214 4.29 -4.11 -6.34
C VAL A 214 3.31 -4.50 -7.44
N VAL A 215 2.02 -4.60 -7.13
CA VAL A 215 0.99 -4.93 -8.11
C VAL A 215 0.91 -3.86 -9.20
N GLY A 216 0.96 -2.58 -8.83
CA GLY A 216 0.98 -1.47 -9.77
C GLY A 216 2.18 -1.51 -10.69
N ALA A 217 3.38 -1.75 -10.15
CA ALA A 217 4.63 -1.85 -10.92
C ALA A 217 4.63 -3.00 -11.94
N LEU A 218 3.90 -4.08 -11.67
CA LEU A 218 3.75 -5.20 -12.61
C LEU A 218 2.65 -4.94 -13.63
N LEU A 219 1.51 -4.39 -13.21
CA LEU A 219 0.36 -4.19 -14.09
C LEU A 219 0.58 -3.06 -15.11
N MET A 220 1.29 -1.98 -14.74
CA MET A 220 1.47 -0.81 -15.61
C MET A 220 2.21 -1.15 -16.91
N PRO A 221 3.41 -1.77 -16.89
CA PRO A 221 4.10 -2.13 -18.13
C PRO A 221 3.34 -3.18 -18.94
N LEU A 222 2.68 -4.13 -18.26
CA LEU A 222 1.88 -5.14 -18.94
C LEU A 222 0.71 -4.53 -19.70
N LEU A 223 -0.03 -3.61 -19.09
CA LEU A 223 -1.12 -2.89 -19.76
C LEU A 223 -0.61 -2.01 -20.88
N ALA A 224 0.52 -1.32 -20.69
CA ALA A 224 1.16 -0.51 -21.72
C ALA A 224 1.55 -1.37 -22.93
N ALA A 225 2.14 -2.55 -22.72
CA ALA A 225 2.49 -3.49 -23.76
C ALA A 225 1.24 -4.00 -24.53
N ILE A 226 0.21 -4.43 -23.80
CA ILE A 226 -1.05 -4.91 -24.41
C ILE A 226 -1.68 -3.82 -25.26
N LEU A 227 -1.75 -2.59 -24.77
CA LEU A 227 -2.33 -1.46 -25.50
C LEU A 227 -1.51 -1.13 -26.76
N ALA A 228 -0.17 -1.15 -26.66
CA ALA A 228 0.71 -0.89 -27.78
C ALA A 228 0.57 -1.94 -28.90
N ILE A 229 0.37 -3.21 -28.53
CA ILE A 229 0.19 -4.32 -29.50
C ILE A 229 -1.22 -4.30 -30.10
N SER A 230 -2.25 -3.96 -29.31
CA SER A 230 -3.66 -4.11 -29.71
C SER A 230 -4.19 -2.99 -30.58
N MET A 231 -3.59 -1.79 -30.52
CA MET A 231 -4.11 -0.60 -31.21
C MET A 231 -3.09 -0.03 -32.20
N PRO A 232 -3.48 0.19 -33.47
CA PRO A 232 -2.62 0.89 -34.41
C PRO A 232 -2.35 2.33 -33.91
N GLN A 233 -1.15 2.82 -34.21
CA GLN A 233 -0.53 4.09 -33.81
C GLN A 233 -1.48 5.29 -33.82
N THR A 234 -2.28 5.44 -32.82
CA THR A 234 -3.16 6.58 -32.68
C THR A 234 -2.94 7.27 -31.34
N PHE A 235 -3.19 8.57 -31.32
CA PHE A 235 -3.28 9.40 -30.12
C PHE A 235 -4.08 8.75 -28.98
N ALA A 236 -5.01 7.84 -29.32
CA ALA A 236 -5.78 7.06 -28.36
C ALA A 236 -4.92 6.16 -27.44
N VAL A 237 -3.84 5.55 -27.95
CA VAL A 237 -2.93 4.70 -27.12
C VAL A 237 -2.22 5.56 -26.09
N ALA A 238 -1.74 6.73 -26.46
CA ALA A 238 -1.06 7.64 -25.53
C ALA A 238 -2.04 8.12 -24.43
N ILE A 239 -3.29 8.43 -24.79
CA ILE A 239 -4.33 8.82 -23.82
C ILE A 239 -4.65 7.66 -22.88
N LEU A 240 -4.88 6.45 -23.39
CA LEU A 240 -5.20 5.28 -22.58
C LEU A 240 -4.02 4.89 -21.65
N ALA A 241 -2.79 4.93 -22.16
CA ALA A 241 -1.60 4.71 -21.33
C ALA A 241 -1.48 5.77 -20.22
N SER A 242 -1.71 7.04 -20.55
CA SER A 242 -1.72 8.12 -19.57
C SER A 242 -2.82 7.93 -18.52
N LEU A 243 -4.05 7.61 -18.94
CA LEU A 243 -5.17 7.34 -18.04
C LEU A 243 -4.88 6.16 -17.10
N THR A 244 -4.26 5.09 -17.58
CA THR A 244 -3.87 3.96 -16.72
C THR A 244 -2.83 4.36 -15.69
N MET A 245 -1.86 5.21 -16.07
CA MET A 245 -0.85 5.75 -15.15
C MET A 245 -1.46 6.67 -14.08
N PHE A 246 -2.46 7.47 -14.42
CA PHE A 246 -3.08 8.42 -13.47
C PHE A 246 -4.16 7.79 -12.60
N VAL A 247 -4.95 6.85 -13.13
CA VAL A 247 -6.12 6.27 -12.42
C VAL A 247 -5.77 4.96 -11.73
N GLY A 248 -4.89 4.15 -12.31
CA GLY A 248 -4.54 2.84 -11.80
C GLY A 248 -3.97 2.84 -10.37
N PRO A 249 -2.91 3.61 -10.07
CA PRO A 249 -2.29 3.63 -8.75
C PRO A 249 -3.25 4.01 -7.61
N PRO A 250 -4.06 5.09 -7.71
CA PRO A 250 -5.00 5.43 -6.66
C PRO A 250 -6.11 4.40 -6.49
N LEU A 251 -6.58 3.75 -7.55
CA LEU A 251 -7.55 2.67 -7.46
C LEU A 251 -6.99 1.44 -6.72
N LEU A 252 -5.76 1.04 -7.04
CA LEU A 252 -5.09 -0.07 -6.36
C LEU A 252 -4.85 0.26 -4.89
N LEU A 253 -4.23 1.39 -4.58
CA LEU A 253 -3.97 1.81 -3.21
C LEU A 253 -5.28 1.93 -2.43
N GLY A 254 -6.29 2.57 -3.00
CA GLY A 254 -7.62 2.73 -2.40
C GLY A 254 -8.29 1.41 -2.08
N SER A 255 -8.16 0.42 -2.95
CA SER A 255 -8.70 -0.93 -2.76
C SER A 255 -8.03 -1.65 -1.59
N PHE A 256 -6.70 -1.64 -1.52
CA PHE A 256 -5.96 -2.23 -0.41
C PHE A 256 -6.25 -1.52 0.91
N LEU A 257 -6.29 -0.18 0.89
CA LEU A 257 -6.66 0.63 2.06
C LEU A 257 -8.08 0.30 2.53
N ALA A 258 -9.06 0.22 1.62
CA ALA A 258 -10.45 -0.07 1.97
C ALA A 258 -10.60 -1.39 2.72
N VAL A 259 -9.88 -2.45 2.33
CA VAL A 259 -9.90 -3.72 3.05
C VAL A 259 -9.31 -3.58 4.45
N GLY A 260 -8.17 -2.89 4.60
CA GLY A 260 -7.56 -2.61 5.91
C GLY A 260 -8.45 -1.76 6.81
N LEU A 261 -9.05 -0.70 6.27
CA LEU A 261 -9.98 0.16 6.99
C LEU A 261 -11.23 -0.59 7.46
N ARG A 262 -11.76 -1.49 6.62
CA ARG A 262 -12.93 -2.31 6.95
C ARG A 262 -12.63 -3.36 8.01
N ARG A 263 -11.58 -4.13 7.81
CA ARG A 263 -11.30 -5.34 8.60
C ARG A 263 -10.55 -5.04 9.90
N TYR A 264 -9.60 -4.14 9.84
CA TYR A 264 -8.75 -3.82 10.97
C TYR A 264 -9.29 -2.64 11.80
N LEU A 265 -9.71 -1.55 11.16
CA LEU A 265 -10.19 -0.35 11.86
C LEU A 265 -11.72 -0.29 12.00
N LEU A 266 -12.46 -1.21 11.36
CA LEU A 266 -13.92 -1.29 11.39
C LEU A 266 -14.59 0.05 11.01
N ILE A 267 -14.03 0.75 10.01
CA ILE A 267 -14.55 2.03 9.52
C ILE A 267 -15.77 1.77 8.64
N PRO A 268 -16.89 2.49 8.85
CA PRO A 268 -18.02 2.44 7.95
C PRO A 268 -17.67 3.05 6.59
N ARG A 269 -18.25 2.52 5.51
CA ARG A 269 -18.01 2.96 4.14
C ARG A 269 -16.51 2.99 3.76
N PRO A 270 -15.77 1.92 4.01
CA PRO A 270 -14.30 1.88 3.89
C PRO A 270 -13.83 2.15 2.46
N TRP A 271 -14.63 1.76 1.45
CA TRP A 271 -14.34 2.01 0.04
C TRP A 271 -14.31 3.49 -0.31
N ILE A 272 -15.29 4.26 0.20
CA ILE A 272 -15.32 5.71 -0.01
C ILE A 272 -14.10 6.37 0.63
N VAL A 273 -13.80 6.00 1.88
CA VAL A 273 -12.65 6.57 2.62
C VAL A 273 -11.33 6.17 1.98
N GLY A 274 -11.16 4.89 1.61
CA GLY A 274 -9.93 4.38 1.00
C GLY A 274 -9.65 5.01 -0.36
N LEU A 275 -10.66 5.04 -1.24
CA LEU A 275 -10.54 5.65 -2.57
C LEU A 275 -10.35 7.16 -2.49
N ALA A 276 -11.11 7.86 -1.66
CA ALA A 276 -10.96 9.30 -1.49
C ALA A 276 -9.57 9.64 -0.94
N ALA A 277 -9.06 8.89 0.04
CA ALA A 277 -7.72 9.10 0.58
C ALA A 277 -6.63 8.88 -0.49
N ALA A 278 -6.76 7.82 -1.28
CA ALA A 278 -5.81 7.53 -2.34
C ALA A 278 -5.86 8.58 -3.46
N LEU A 279 -7.05 9.03 -3.86
CA LEU A 279 -7.23 10.08 -4.87
C LEU A 279 -6.66 11.42 -4.39
N VAL A 280 -7.01 11.85 -3.19
CA VAL A 280 -6.49 13.12 -2.64
C VAL A 280 -4.98 13.07 -2.51
N GLY A 281 -4.43 11.95 -2.02
CA GLY A 281 -2.99 11.75 -1.94
C GLY A 281 -2.32 11.85 -3.31
N HIS A 282 -2.90 11.20 -4.33
CA HIS A 282 -2.38 11.20 -5.69
C HIS A 282 -2.43 12.58 -6.34
N LEU A 283 -3.58 13.25 -6.26
CA LEU A 283 -3.75 14.60 -6.82
C LEU A 283 -2.83 15.61 -6.14
N SER A 284 -2.69 15.55 -4.81
CA SER A 284 -1.77 16.44 -4.07
C SER A 284 -0.31 16.21 -4.46
N ALA A 285 0.10 14.95 -4.68
CA ALA A 285 1.44 14.64 -5.14
C ALA A 285 1.74 15.26 -6.51
N TRP A 286 0.84 15.09 -7.47
CA TRP A 286 1.00 15.68 -8.79
C TRP A 286 0.96 17.22 -8.78
N ALA A 287 0.09 17.82 -7.97
CA ALA A 287 0.05 19.27 -7.81
C ALA A 287 1.39 19.82 -7.28
N ILE A 288 1.99 19.17 -6.27
CA ILE A 288 3.29 19.55 -5.71
C ILE A 288 4.38 19.40 -6.78
N ILE A 289 4.42 18.29 -7.50
CA ILE A 289 5.42 18.05 -8.56
C ILE A 289 5.31 19.11 -9.65
N MET A 290 4.10 19.40 -10.11
CA MET A 290 3.86 20.43 -11.14
C MET A 290 4.30 21.81 -10.66
N LEU A 291 4.05 22.18 -9.39
CA LEU A 291 4.52 23.44 -8.82
C LEU A 291 6.05 23.52 -8.76
N VAL A 292 6.71 22.43 -8.37
CA VAL A 292 8.18 22.36 -8.35
C VAL A 292 8.76 22.49 -9.75
N LEU A 293 8.20 21.79 -10.75
CA LEU A 293 8.64 21.88 -12.14
C LEU A 293 8.44 23.28 -12.71
N LEU A 294 7.29 23.91 -12.45
CA LEU A 294 7.04 25.29 -12.89
C LEU A 294 8.02 26.26 -12.25
N ALA A 295 8.30 26.13 -10.95
CA ALA A 295 9.30 26.96 -10.28
C ALA A 295 10.71 26.77 -10.89
N PHE A 296 11.06 25.54 -11.29
CA PHE A 296 12.35 25.26 -11.93
C PHE A 296 12.46 25.81 -13.36
N ILE A 297 11.36 25.90 -14.10
CA ILE A 297 11.33 26.47 -15.47
C ILE A 297 11.40 28.01 -15.43
N MET A 298 10.93 28.63 -14.33
CA MET A 298 10.89 30.09 -14.19
C MET A 298 12.19 30.69 -13.65
N VAL A 299 13.15 29.88 -13.21
CA VAL A 299 14.51 30.27 -12.77
C VAL A 299 15.51 29.99 -13.87
#